data_0a6ba426e10b0b098805926ccfe52e99
#
_entry.id   0a6ba426e10b0b098805926ccfe52e99
#
_cell.length_a   1.000
_cell.length_b   1.000
_cell.length_c   1.000
_cell.angle_alpha   90.00
_cell.angle_beta   90.00
_cell.angle_gamma   90.00
#
_symmetry.space_group_name_H-M   'P 1'
#
loop_
_entity.id
_entity.type
_entity.pdbx_description
1 polymer ?
#
loop_
_entity_poly.entity_id
_entity_poly.type
_entity_poly.pdbx_seq_one_letter_code
_entity_poly.pdbx_strand_id
1 'polypeptide(L)'
;ERNLVKHRTGGWDWSDWGQDIDVCVLDNAWYSLALEGLANMATLLGDQLTAEDCLFKMRKVREAVNKYYWNGRLYRNPFYNGRTDDRANALAVLAGFATENQWKTIREYLSNYQAASPYMEKYILEAFFCKGDIKGGLQRMKNRYQYMVNHRLTTLWEDWNIGGAGGGSINHG
;
A
#
# COMPACT_ATOMS: atom_id res chain seq x y z
N GLU A 1 1.77 -9.16 -23.88
CA GLU A 1 2.28 -8.83 -22.54
C GLU A 1 1.50 -7.65 -21.99
N ARG A 2 1.06 -7.76 -20.70
CA ARG A 2 0.12 -6.77 -20.10
C ARG A 2 0.81 -5.59 -19.41
N ASN A 3 2.15 -5.51 -19.44
CA ASN A 3 2.96 -4.56 -18.67
C ASN A 3 2.68 -4.61 -17.15
N LEU A 4 2.36 -5.79 -16.63
CA LEU A 4 2.16 -6.06 -15.21
C LEU A 4 3.23 -7.00 -14.70
N VAL A 5 3.72 -6.76 -13.50
CA VAL A 5 4.56 -7.70 -12.76
C VAL A 5 3.72 -8.93 -12.45
N LYS A 6 4.29 -10.11 -12.70
CA LYS A 6 3.71 -11.38 -12.29
C LYS A 6 4.14 -11.71 -10.88
N HIS A 7 3.18 -12.03 -10.04
CA HIS A 7 3.49 -12.58 -8.72
C HIS A 7 4.32 -13.86 -8.83
N ARG A 8 5.33 -13.98 -8.01
CA ARG A 8 6.18 -15.17 -7.87
C ARG A 8 5.77 -15.93 -6.62
N THR A 9 5.30 -17.16 -6.80
CA THR A 9 5.04 -18.05 -5.66
C THR A 9 6.35 -18.53 -5.03
N GLY A 10 6.35 -18.71 -3.71
CA GLY A 10 7.49 -19.28 -2.95
C GLY A 10 8.55 -18.26 -2.52
N GLY A 11 8.31 -16.98 -2.65
CA GLY A 11 9.11 -15.90 -2.07
C GLY A 11 8.43 -15.28 -0.85
N TRP A 12 9.14 -14.37 -0.19
CA TRP A 12 8.56 -13.50 0.82
C TRP A 12 7.94 -12.28 0.12
N ASP A 13 6.64 -12.08 0.31
CA ASP A 13 5.94 -10.92 -0.23
C ASP A 13 5.95 -9.78 0.79
N TRP A 14 6.33 -8.57 0.34
CA TRP A 14 6.29 -7.36 1.17
C TRP A 14 4.86 -6.82 1.31
N SER A 15 3.97 -7.67 1.74
CA SER A 15 2.61 -7.34 2.18
C SER A 15 2.47 -7.39 3.68
N ASP A 16 3.55 -7.81 4.37
CA ASP A 16 3.56 -8.16 5.78
C ASP A 16 2.54 -9.29 6.07
N TRP A 17 2.19 -9.52 7.31
CA TRP A 17 1.23 -10.56 7.69
C TRP A 17 -0.22 -10.04 7.66
N GLY A 18 -1.18 -10.94 7.71
CA GLY A 18 -2.60 -10.63 7.82
C GLY A 18 -3.48 -11.41 6.86
N GLN A 19 -4.73 -11.01 6.79
CA GLN A 19 -5.72 -11.57 5.89
C GLN A 19 -5.95 -10.65 4.69
N ASP A 20 -6.62 -11.18 3.68
CA ASP A 20 -7.09 -10.41 2.52
C ASP A 20 -5.97 -9.68 1.77
N ILE A 21 -4.88 -10.40 1.45
CA ILE A 21 -3.70 -9.86 0.78
C ILE A 21 -3.84 -10.05 -0.73
N ASP A 22 -4.00 -8.99 -1.50
CA ASP A 22 -4.00 -8.99 -2.97
C ASP A 22 -2.58 -8.69 -3.49
N VAL A 23 -1.74 -9.72 -3.46
CA VAL A 23 -0.32 -9.64 -3.87
C VAL A 23 -0.12 -9.09 -5.29
N CYS A 24 -1.06 -9.34 -6.21
CA CYS A 24 -0.90 -8.86 -7.58
C CYS A 24 -1.00 -7.33 -7.69
N VAL A 25 -1.87 -6.70 -6.93
CA VAL A 25 -1.94 -5.24 -6.87
C VAL A 25 -0.75 -4.67 -6.12
N LEU A 26 -0.38 -5.30 -4.98
CA LEU A 26 0.76 -4.89 -4.14
C LEU A 26 2.07 -4.93 -4.92
N ASP A 27 2.39 -6.04 -5.61
CA ASP A 27 3.63 -6.20 -6.39
C ASP A 27 3.79 -5.10 -7.45
N ASN A 28 2.70 -4.75 -8.14
CA ASN A 28 2.73 -3.69 -9.14
C ASN A 28 2.88 -2.29 -8.53
N ALA A 29 2.30 -2.05 -7.36
CA ALA A 29 2.48 -0.80 -6.64
C ALA A 29 3.93 -0.66 -6.14
N TRP A 30 4.49 -1.68 -5.50
CA TRP A 30 5.89 -1.71 -5.07
C TRP A 30 6.87 -1.55 -6.22
N TYR A 31 6.62 -2.22 -7.35
CA TYR A 31 7.44 -2.06 -8.54
C TYR A 31 7.43 -0.61 -9.06
N SER A 32 6.26 0.03 -9.08
CA SER A 32 6.15 1.42 -9.50
C SER A 32 6.90 2.37 -8.55
N LEU A 33 6.77 2.18 -7.23
CA LEU A 33 7.51 2.97 -6.24
C LEU A 33 9.02 2.75 -6.32
N ALA A 34 9.48 1.53 -6.59
CA ALA A 34 10.89 1.24 -6.81
C ALA A 34 11.43 1.93 -8.08
N LEU A 35 10.66 1.94 -9.17
CA LEU A 35 11.01 2.68 -10.38
C LEU A 35 11.09 4.19 -10.14
N GLU A 36 10.18 4.75 -9.33
CA GLU A 36 10.23 6.16 -8.94
C GLU A 36 11.50 6.48 -8.16
N GLY A 37 11.84 5.65 -7.17
CA GLY A 37 13.09 5.79 -6.43
C GLY A 37 14.33 5.74 -7.34
N LEU A 38 14.37 4.78 -8.28
CA LEU A 38 15.47 4.67 -9.24
C LEU A 38 15.52 5.87 -10.19
N ALA A 39 14.37 6.35 -10.70
CA ALA A 39 14.32 7.54 -11.55
C ALA A 39 14.86 8.78 -10.84
N ASN A 40 14.50 8.95 -9.55
CA ASN A 40 14.99 10.06 -8.74
C ASN A 40 16.51 9.99 -8.53
N MET A 41 17.05 8.79 -8.22
CA MET A 41 18.50 8.58 -8.08
C MET A 41 19.24 8.83 -9.40
N ALA A 42 18.73 8.30 -10.51
CA ALA A 42 19.30 8.50 -11.84
C ALA A 42 19.35 9.99 -12.23
N THR A 43 18.26 10.73 -11.93
CA THR A 43 18.19 12.18 -12.16
C THR A 43 19.27 12.92 -11.36
N LEU A 44 19.45 12.58 -10.08
CA LEU A 44 20.47 13.19 -9.22
C LEU A 44 21.90 12.92 -9.72
N LEU A 45 22.12 11.77 -10.35
CA LEU A 45 23.41 11.36 -10.92
C LEU A 45 23.62 11.86 -12.36
N GLY A 46 22.63 12.52 -12.96
CA GLY A 46 22.69 12.98 -14.35
C GLY A 46 22.49 11.87 -15.39
N ASP A 47 22.06 10.67 -14.98
CA ASP A 47 21.71 9.56 -15.89
C ASP A 47 20.28 9.71 -16.41
N GLN A 48 20.14 10.59 -17.40
CA GLN A 48 18.85 10.92 -18.00
C GLN A 48 18.20 9.72 -18.68
N LEU A 49 18.98 8.84 -19.30
CA LEU A 49 18.45 7.66 -20.01
C LEU A 49 17.76 6.68 -19.05
N THR A 50 18.41 6.38 -17.93
CA THR A 50 17.81 5.52 -16.89
C THR A 50 16.57 6.17 -16.27
N ALA A 51 16.60 7.47 -16.00
CA ALA A 51 15.46 8.19 -15.46
C ALA A 51 14.24 8.13 -16.41
N GLU A 52 14.43 8.39 -17.70
CA GLU A 52 13.36 8.35 -18.72
C GLU A 52 12.80 6.93 -18.90
N ASP A 53 13.63 5.89 -18.92
CA ASP A 53 13.20 4.49 -19.02
C ASP A 53 12.34 4.10 -17.81
N CYS A 54 12.74 4.47 -16.60
CA CYS A 54 11.95 4.23 -15.40
C CYS A 54 10.58 4.92 -15.47
N LEU A 55 10.54 6.20 -15.83
CA LEU A 55 9.30 6.95 -15.97
C LEU A 55 8.39 6.38 -17.07
N PHE A 56 8.97 5.89 -18.16
CA PHE A 56 8.21 5.20 -19.20
C PHE A 56 7.58 3.90 -18.67
N LYS A 57 8.34 3.06 -17.97
CA LYS A 57 7.85 1.83 -17.34
C LYS A 57 6.74 2.12 -16.32
N MET A 58 6.90 3.13 -15.47
CA MET A 58 5.88 3.56 -14.51
C MET A 58 4.55 3.91 -15.21
N ARG A 59 4.61 4.68 -16.31
CA ARG A 59 3.39 5.00 -17.08
C ARG A 59 2.71 3.74 -17.60
N LYS A 60 3.49 2.78 -18.13
CA LYS A 60 2.95 1.51 -18.66
C LYS A 60 2.31 0.64 -17.57
N VAL A 61 2.93 0.57 -16.40
CA VAL A 61 2.36 -0.15 -15.24
C VAL A 61 1.06 0.55 -14.78
N ARG A 62 1.06 1.87 -14.65
CA ARG A 62 -0.13 2.64 -14.27
C ARG A 62 -1.31 2.43 -15.22
N GLU A 63 -1.06 2.49 -16.53
CA GLU A 63 -2.07 2.22 -17.56
C GLU A 63 -2.64 0.80 -17.39
N ALA A 64 -1.77 -0.19 -17.21
CA ALA A 64 -2.15 -1.57 -17.08
C ALA A 64 -2.92 -1.87 -15.78
N VAL A 65 -2.47 -1.35 -14.65
CA VAL A 65 -3.15 -1.51 -13.36
C VAL A 65 -4.54 -0.88 -13.40
N ASN A 66 -4.69 0.32 -13.97
CA ASN A 66 -5.99 0.95 -14.13
C ASN A 66 -6.92 0.17 -15.09
N LYS A 67 -6.36 -0.43 -16.13
CA LYS A 67 -7.13 -1.22 -17.09
C LYS A 67 -7.59 -2.57 -16.54
N TYR A 68 -6.75 -3.26 -15.77
CA TYR A 68 -6.98 -4.66 -15.42
C TYR A 68 -7.38 -4.88 -13.96
N TYR A 69 -7.02 -3.95 -13.05
CA TYR A 69 -7.27 -4.09 -11.61
C TYR A 69 -8.24 -3.07 -11.03
N TRP A 70 -8.55 -1.98 -11.73
CA TRP A 70 -9.62 -1.07 -11.32
C TRP A 70 -10.99 -1.64 -11.68
N ASN A 71 -11.79 -1.98 -10.68
CA ASN A 71 -13.12 -2.59 -10.86
C ASN A 71 -14.29 -1.58 -10.92
N GLY A 72 -13.98 -0.29 -11.07
CA GLY A 72 -14.97 0.80 -11.02
C GLY A 72 -15.11 1.45 -9.64
N ARG A 73 -14.60 0.80 -8.57
CA ARG A 73 -14.65 1.32 -7.21
C ARG A 73 -13.32 1.24 -6.46
N LEU A 74 -12.61 0.13 -6.56
CA LEU A 74 -11.37 -0.15 -5.85
C LEU A 74 -10.40 -0.92 -6.75
N TYR A 75 -9.11 -0.88 -6.42
CA TYR A 75 -8.11 -1.74 -7.05
C TYR A 75 -8.19 -3.13 -6.47
N ARG A 76 -8.30 -4.11 -7.38
CA ARG A 76 -8.43 -5.52 -7.05
C ARG A 76 -8.06 -6.39 -8.24
N ASN A 77 -7.26 -7.43 -8.02
CA ASN A 77 -7.08 -8.47 -9.01
C ASN A 77 -8.42 -9.22 -9.23
N PRO A 78 -8.92 -9.32 -10.47
CA PRO A 78 -10.20 -9.98 -10.75
C PRO A 78 -10.23 -11.47 -10.39
N PHE A 79 -9.07 -12.11 -10.23
CA PHE A 79 -8.95 -13.52 -9.82
C PHE A 79 -8.72 -13.70 -8.31
N TYR A 80 -8.63 -12.62 -7.56
CA TYR A 80 -8.46 -12.67 -6.12
C TYR A 80 -9.81 -12.92 -5.42
N ASN A 81 -9.88 -13.92 -4.53
CA ASN A 81 -11.14 -14.36 -3.89
C ASN A 81 -11.37 -13.79 -2.48
N GLY A 82 -10.36 -13.19 -1.83
CA GLY A 82 -10.51 -12.55 -0.51
C GLY A 82 -11.32 -11.25 -0.57
N ARG A 83 -11.43 -10.53 0.55
CA ARG A 83 -11.93 -9.15 0.55
C ARG A 83 -10.93 -8.23 -0.13
N THR A 84 -11.39 -7.09 -0.61
CA THR A 84 -10.47 -6.10 -1.19
C THR A 84 -9.45 -5.66 -0.15
N ASP A 85 -8.17 -5.67 -0.54
CA ASP A 85 -7.05 -5.36 0.34
C ASP A 85 -6.91 -3.84 0.54
N ASP A 86 -6.91 -3.37 1.79
CA ASP A 86 -6.72 -1.96 2.14
C ASP A 86 -5.28 -1.51 1.86
N ARG A 87 -4.28 -2.37 2.09
CA ARG A 87 -2.86 -2.10 1.78
C ARG A 87 -2.64 -1.87 0.29
N ALA A 88 -3.21 -2.75 -0.53
CA ALA A 88 -3.12 -2.67 -1.98
C ALA A 88 -3.73 -1.36 -2.52
N ASN A 89 -4.87 -0.94 -1.97
CA ASN A 89 -5.50 0.32 -2.37
C ASN A 89 -4.74 1.55 -1.89
N ALA A 90 -4.17 1.52 -0.69
CA ALA A 90 -3.29 2.59 -0.20
C ALA A 90 -2.03 2.71 -1.05
N LEU A 91 -1.34 1.58 -1.31
CA LEU A 91 -0.14 1.58 -2.16
C LEU A 91 -0.45 1.99 -3.61
N ALA A 92 -1.62 1.65 -4.14
CA ALA A 92 -2.05 2.13 -5.46
C ALA A 92 -2.19 3.66 -5.50
N VAL A 93 -2.61 4.29 -4.40
CA VAL A 93 -2.62 5.75 -4.26
C VAL A 93 -1.20 6.30 -4.22
N LEU A 94 -0.32 5.74 -3.39
CA LEU A 94 1.07 6.18 -3.24
C LEU A 94 1.87 6.00 -4.53
N ALA A 95 1.65 4.91 -5.26
CA ALA A 95 2.26 4.65 -6.57
C ALA A 95 1.68 5.53 -7.72
N GLY A 96 0.81 6.47 -7.41
CA GLY A 96 0.22 7.39 -8.37
C GLY A 96 -0.73 6.74 -9.39
N PHE A 97 -1.27 5.56 -9.09
CA PHE A 97 -2.25 4.91 -9.97
C PHE A 97 -3.62 5.59 -9.90
N ALA A 98 -4.03 6.00 -8.69
CA ALA A 98 -5.34 6.55 -8.43
C ALA A 98 -5.46 8.03 -8.84
N THR A 99 -6.51 8.33 -9.59
CA THR A 99 -6.95 9.71 -9.86
C THR A 99 -7.69 10.30 -8.65
N GLU A 100 -7.92 11.62 -8.63
CA GLU A 100 -8.69 12.27 -7.57
C GLU A 100 -10.14 11.74 -7.44
N ASN A 101 -10.75 11.35 -8.55
CA ASN A 101 -12.10 10.76 -8.51
C ASN A 101 -12.07 9.34 -7.90
N GLN A 102 -11.05 8.56 -8.19
CA GLN A 102 -10.86 7.23 -7.61
C GLN A 102 -10.53 7.31 -6.12
N TRP A 103 -9.76 8.34 -5.71
CA TRP A 103 -9.47 8.56 -4.29
C TRP A 103 -10.72 8.66 -3.43
N LYS A 104 -11.79 9.25 -3.90
CA LYS A 104 -13.04 9.39 -3.11
C LYS A 104 -13.58 8.05 -2.61
N THR A 105 -13.63 7.05 -3.49
CA THR A 105 -14.13 5.72 -3.13
C THR A 105 -13.09 4.90 -2.35
N ILE A 106 -11.80 5.05 -2.68
CA ILE A 106 -10.71 4.43 -1.92
C ILE A 106 -10.68 4.97 -0.49
N ARG A 107 -10.76 6.29 -0.31
CA ARG A 107 -10.82 6.95 0.99
C ARG A 107 -11.95 6.42 1.87
N GLU A 108 -13.16 6.32 1.30
CA GLU A 108 -14.32 5.76 2.00
C GLU A 108 -14.04 4.33 2.47
N TYR A 109 -13.45 3.51 1.60
CA TYR A 109 -13.10 2.14 1.92
C TYR A 109 -12.03 2.08 3.03
N LEU A 110 -10.94 2.82 2.89
CA LEU A 110 -9.86 2.87 3.87
C LEU A 110 -10.32 3.43 5.23
N SER A 111 -11.35 4.26 5.27
CA SER A 111 -11.91 4.77 6.53
C SER A 111 -12.67 3.69 7.33
N ASN A 112 -13.18 2.66 6.65
CA ASN A 112 -14.09 1.67 7.24
C ASN A 112 -13.50 0.26 7.33
N TYR A 113 -12.49 -0.08 6.51
CA TYR A 113 -11.88 -1.40 6.47
C TYR A 113 -10.44 -1.36 6.99
N GLN A 114 -10.07 -2.37 7.80
CA GLN A 114 -8.86 -2.36 8.61
C GLN A 114 -8.25 -3.77 8.70
N ALA A 115 -7.64 -4.27 7.61
CA ALA A 115 -6.94 -5.55 7.57
C ALA A 115 -5.42 -5.43 7.73
N ALA A 116 -4.84 -4.27 7.46
CA ALA A 116 -3.40 -4.04 7.52
C ALA A 116 -2.83 -4.32 8.92
N SER A 117 -1.61 -4.87 8.96
CA SER A 117 -0.79 -4.96 10.16
C SER A 117 -0.37 -3.57 10.66
N PRO A 118 0.14 -3.43 11.89
CA PRO A 118 0.68 -2.16 12.38
C PRO A 118 1.75 -1.58 11.46
N TYR A 119 2.62 -2.41 10.88
CA TYR A 119 3.65 -1.99 9.94
C TYR A 119 3.03 -1.43 8.63
N MET A 120 2.08 -2.14 8.03
CA MET A 120 1.45 -1.72 6.78
C MET A 120 0.47 -0.55 6.95
N GLU A 121 -0.01 -0.32 8.16
CA GLU A 121 -0.87 0.83 8.49
C GLU A 121 -0.19 2.17 8.17
N LYS A 122 1.15 2.25 8.27
CA LYS A 122 1.93 3.43 7.86
C LYS A 122 1.57 3.88 6.44
N TYR A 123 1.54 2.96 5.50
CA TYR A 123 1.26 3.29 4.09
C TYR A 123 -0.18 3.75 3.87
N ILE A 124 -1.11 3.24 4.68
CA ILE A 124 -2.49 3.70 4.62
C ILE A 124 -2.61 5.13 5.14
N LEU A 125 -1.97 5.43 6.26
CA LEU A 125 -1.92 6.79 6.80
C LEU A 125 -1.23 7.75 5.83
N GLU A 126 -0.14 7.33 5.22
CA GLU A 126 0.59 8.09 4.20
C GLU A 126 -0.29 8.41 2.99
N ALA A 127 -1.13 7.46 2.53
CA ALA A 127 -2.09 7.70 1.46
C ALA A 127 -3.12 8.79 1.82
N PHE A 128 -3.61 8.84 3.06
CA PHE A 128 -4.46 9.94 3.54
C PHE A 128 -3.72 11.27 3.53
N PHE A 129 -2.51 11.30 4.05
CA PHE A 129 -1.73 12.54 4.20
C PHE A 129 -1.27 13.10 2.85
N CYS A 130 -0.79 12.26 1.93
CA CYS A 130 -0.40 12.72 0.60
C CYS A 130 -1.58 13.25 -0.23
N LYS A 131 -2.82 12.83 0.11
CA LYS A 131 -4.05 13.37 -0.47
C LYS A 131 -4.62 14.56 0.29
N GLY A 132 -3.92 15.08 1.29
CA GLY A 132 -4.35 16.23 2.08
C GLY A 132 -5.49 15.95 3.06
N ASP A 133 -5.92 14.71 3.23
CA ASP A 133 -6.96 14.36 4.22
C ASP A 133 -6.36 14.12 5.60
N ILE A 134 -5.82 15.17 6.18
CA ILE A 134 -5.18 15.14 7.50
C ILE A 134 -6.15 14.64 8.57
N LYS A 135 -7.41 15.12 8.53
CA LYS A 135 -8.43 14.72 9.52
C LYS A 135 -8.74 13.23 9.45
N GLY A 136 -8.92 12.68 8.25
CA GLY A 136 -9.18 11.26 8.03
C GLY A 136 -8.01 10.40 8.49
N GLY A 137 -6.79 10.76 8.12
CA GLY A 137 -5.57 10.06 8.55
C GLY A 137 -5.39 10.07 10.07
N LEU A 138 -5.52 11.21 10.72
CA LEU A 138 -5.43 11.31 12.19
C LEU A 138 -6.54 10.52 12.91
N GLN A 139 -7.77 10.54 12.38
CA GLN A 139 -8.86 9.75 12.96
C GLN A 139 -8.57 8.25 12.86
N ARG A 140 -8.10 7.77 11.69
CA ARG A 140 -7.71 6.37 11.51
C ARG A 140 -6.56 5.99 12.43
N MET A 141 -5.51 6.81 12.50
CA MET A 141 -4.36 6.60 13.39
C MET A 141 -4.82 6.43 14.85
N LYS A 142 -5.64 7.34 15.36
CA LYS A 142 -6.18 7.27 16.72
C LYS A 142 -6.96 5.98 16.95
N ASN A 143 -7.85 5.63 16.02
CA ASN A 143 -8.68 4.42 16.15
C ASN A 143 -7.84 3.14 16.17
N ARG A 144 -6.79 3.08 15.32
CA ARG A 144 -5.97 1.88 15.17
C ARG A 144 -5.00 1.69 16.33
N TYR A 145 -4.33 2.75 16.77
CA TYR A 145 -3.25 2.68 17.76
C TYR A 145 -3.70 2.95 19.21
N GLN A 146 -4.96 3.35 19.44
CA GLN A 146 -5.43 3.73 20.78
C GLN A 146 -5.22 2.63 21.83
N TYR A 147 -5.30 1.35 21.46
CA TYR A 147 -5.08 0.25 22.38
C TYR A 147 -3.61 0.19 22.82
N MET A 148 -2.68 0.34 21.87
CA MET A 148 -1.24 0.39 22.19
C MET A 148 -0.89 1.60 23.04
N VAL A 149 -1.41 2.78 22.68
CA VAL A 149 -1.13 4.05 23.40
C VAL A 149 -1.69 4.03 24.82
N ASN A 150 -2.83 3.41 25.04
CA ASN A 150 -3.46 3.32 26.36
C ASN A 150 -2.93 2.15 27.21
N HIS A 151 -2.06 1.31 26.64
CA HIS A 151 -1.46 0.21 27.37
C HIS A 151 -0.26 0.68 28.19
N ARG A 152 0.09 -0.07 29.24
CA ARG A 152 1.26 0.22 30.10
C ARG A 152 2.62 0.08 29.40
N LEU A 153 2.68 -0.63 28.27
CA LEU A 153 3.87 -0.68 27.42
C LEU A 153 3.97 0.60 26.60
N THR A 154 5.17 1.13 26.48
CA THR A 154 5.43 2.43 25.82
C THR A 154 5.93 2.29 24.38
N THR A 155 5.75 1.12 23.79
CA THR A 155 6.25 0.75 22.45
C THR A 155 5.11 0.46 21.50
N LEU A 156 5.38 0.51 20.20
CA LEU A 156 4.51 -0.08 19.18
C LEU A 156 4.75 -1.57 19.08
N TRP A 157 3.74 -2.32 18.67
CA TRP A 157 3.78 -3.76 18.60
C TRP A 157 3.67 -4.24 17.15
N GLU A 158 4.19 -5.42 16.91
CA GLU A 158 4.10 -6.09 15.61
C GLU A 158 2.64 -6.49 15.27
N ASP A 159 1.85 -6.88 16.29
CA ASP A 159 0.44 -7.21 16.15
C ASP A 159 -0.44 -6.16 16.84
N TRP A 160 -1.71 -6.07 16.45
CA TRP A 160 -2.71 -5.19 17.08
C TRP A 160 -3.07 -5.57 18.50
N ASN A 161 -2.81 -6.83 18.88
CA ASN A 161 -3.08 -7.36 20.22
C ASN A 161 -1.84 -8.07 20.80
N ILE A 162 -1.63 -7.94 22.09
CA ILE A 162 -0.58 -8.69 22.78
C ILE A 162 -0.92 -10.18 22.71
N GLY A 163 0.04 -10.99 22.28
CA GLY A 163 -0.15 -12.43 22.09
C GLY A 163 -0.94 -12.80 20.85
N GLY A 164 -1.03 -11.90 19.86
CA GLY A 164 -1.65 -12.16 18.55
C GLY A 164 -0.95 -13.28 17.76
N ALA A 165 -1.52 -13.63 16.63
CA ALA A 165 -1.17 -14.81 15.83
C ALA A 165 0.31 -14.92 15.40
N GLY A 166 1.06 -13.84 15.41
CA GLY A 166 2.50 -13.83 15.12
C GLY A 166 3.40 -14.06 16.33
N GLY A 167 2.85 -14.26 17.55
CA GLY A 167 3.65 -14.27 18.77
C GLY A 167 4.41 -12.97 19.00
N GLY A 168 3.92 -11.91 18.39
CA GLY A 168 4.58 -10.72 17.93
C GLY A 168 5.39 -9.97 18.96
N SER A 169 6.44 -9.35 18.47
CA SER A 169 7.27 -8.43 19.25
C SER A 169 6.42 -7.30 19.82
N ILE A 170 6.62 -7.02 21.10
CA ILE A 170 6.01 -5.87 21.78
C ILE A 170 6.92 -4.64 21.74
N ASN A 171 7.99 -4.71 20.98
CA ASN A 171 8.95 -3.63 20.74
C ASN A 171 9.34 -3.62 19.26
N HIS A 172 8.38 -3.31 18.42
CA HIS A 172 8.49 -3.34 16.98
C HIS A 172 8.15 -1.95 16.43
N GLY A 173 9.17 -1.14 16.23
CA GLY A 173 8.96 0.24 15.81
C GLY A 173 10.04 0.74 14.87
#